data_a2c120d1cc25ea1d55ed76095b167408
#
_entry.id   a2c120d1cc25ea1d55ed76095b167408
#
_cell.length_a   1.000
_cell.length_b   1.000
_cell.length_c   1.000
_cell.angle_alpha   90.00
_cell.angle_beta   90.00
_cell.angle_gamma   90.00
#
_symmetry.space_group_name_H-M   'P 1'
#
loop_
_entity.id
_entity.type
_entity.pdbx_description
1 polymer ?
#
loop_
_entity_poly.entity_id
_entity_poly.type
_entity_poly.pdbx_seq_one_letter_code
_entity_poly.pdbx_strand_id
1 'polypeptide(L)'
;LASSAASDVYKRQSPASIVRFCRKLEYEGYNDFKIALAAQLQYSRLSNDDINANYPFKGTDSVYTVASNIANLSKESIDITMKNLDLEELRLVVLMITKAKVIDIYGVSGPLRIASDFQYKMFRIGKDVRISQMINEQLFQAAQSTSEHLAILISYSGETEEVIEAAKILYRRKIPAIAITSFGENRLVKYTQRVLYLNSSEFIYSKIATFSSTLSLHSVSYTH
;
A
#
# COMPACT_ATOMS: atom_id res chain seq x y z
N LEU A 1 -19.25 -17.42 22.89
CA LEU A 1 -18.11 -17.32 23.83
C LEU A 1 -16.83 -16.73 23.19
N ALA A 2 -16.94 -15.91 22.12
CA ALA A 2 -15.80 -15.27 21.45
C ALA A 2 -15.78 -13.72 21.63
N SER A 3 -16.47 -13.19 22.66
CA SER A 3 -16.70 -11.74 22.85
C SER A 3 -15.79 -11.07 23.89
N SER A 4 -14.90 -11.81 24.60
CA SER A 4 -14.18 -11.19 25.72
C SER A 4 -12.75 -10.68 25.38
N ALA A 5 -12.05 -11.30 24.43
CA ALA A 5 -10.66 -10.96 24.15
C ALA A 5 -10.48 -9.63 23.36
N ALA A 6 -11.42 -9.30 22.47
CA ALA A 6 -11.39 -8.02 21.74
C ALA A 6 -11.75 -6.82 22.64
N SER A 7 -12.53 -7.04 23.70
CA SER A 7 -12.91 -6.02 24.67
C SER A 7 -11.76 -5.58 25.57
N ASP A 8 -10.78 -6.44 25.84
CA ASP A 8 -9.71 -6.16 26.82
C ASP A 8 -8.56 -5.31 26.24
N VAL A 9 -8.36 -5.31 24.93
CA VAL A 9 -7.37 -4.43 24.26
C VAL A 9 -7.84 -2.96 24.25
N TYR A 10 -9.15 -2.72 24.20
CA TYR A 10 -9.73 -1.36 24.22
C TYR A 10 -9.76 -0.69 25.60
N LYS A 11 -9.65 -1.45 26.68
CA LYS A 11 -9.73 -0.92 28.06
C LYS A 11 -8.49 -0.14 28.52
N ARG A 12 -7.44 -0.04 27.74
CA ARG A 12 -6.20 0.69 28.13
C ARG A 12 -6.14 2.15 27.65
N GLN A 13 -7.09 2.62 26.89
CA GLN A 13 -7.14 4.04 26.51
C GLN A 13 -8.16 4.80 27.37
N SER A 14 -7.70 5.89 28.01
CA SER A 14 -8.61 6.69 28.84
C SER A 14 -9.67 7.36 27.95
N PRO A 15 -10.92 7.51 28.43
CA PRO A 15 -11.99 8.23 27.73
C PRO A 15 -11.57 9.63 27.24
N ALA A 16 -10.72 10.30 28.01
CA ALA A 16 -10.15 11.60 27.67
C ALA A 16 -9.21 11.57 26.44
N SER A 17 -8.52 10.44 26.18
CA SER A 17 -7.69 10.28 24.99
C SER A 17 -8.52 10.11 23.73
N ILE A 18 -9.64 9.39 23.82
CA ILE A 18 -10.57 9.21 22.71
C ILE A 18 -11.24 10.55 22.34
N VAL A 19 -11.66 11.32 23.32
CA VAL A 19 -12.27 12.66 23.07
C VAL A 19 -11.26 13.62 22.45
N ARG A 20 -9.99 13.62 22.91
CA ARG A 20 -8.92 14.44 22.32
C ARG A 20 -8.62 14.02 20.87
N PHE A 21 -8.63 12.73 20.59
CA PHE A 21 -8.48 12.20 19.23
C PHE A 21 -9.62 12.68 18.31
N CYS A 22 -10.87 12.57 18.74
CA CYS A 22 -12.03 13.04 17.97
C CYS A 22 -11.98 14.55 17.69
N ARG A 23 -11.59 15.35 18.69
CA ARG A 23 -11.42 16.80 18.51
C ARG A 23 -10.26 17.16 17.57
N LYS A 24 -9.19 16.39 17.56
CA LYS A 24 -8.08 16.56 16.60
C LYS A 24 -8.49 16.26 15.16
N LEU A 25 -9.55 15.46 14.99
CA LEU A 25 -10.19 15.16 13.70
C LEU A 25 -11.38 16.10 13.41
N GLU A 26 -11.48 17.23 14.14
CA GLU A 26 -12.52 18.26 13.98
C GLU A 26 -13.95 17.81 14.34
N TYR A 27 -14.09 16.73 15.10
CA TYR A 27 -15.37 16.30 15.66
C TYR A 27 -15.58 16.84 17.08
N GLU A 28 -16.82 17.19 17.45
CA GLU A 28 -17.14 17.71 18.79
C GLU A 28 -16.86 16.69 19.90
N GLY A 29 -16.97 15.39 19.60
CA GLY A 29 -16.69 14.30 20.52
C GLY A 29 -16.85 12.92 19.89
N TYR A 30 -16.76 11.87 20.72
CA TYR A 30 -16.84 10.48 20.27
C TYR A 30 -18.17 10.12 19.61
N ASN A 31 -19.29 10.63 20.11
CA ASN A 31 -20.61 10.37 19.53
C ASN A 31 -20.75 11.00 18.14
N ASP A 32 -20.28 12.21 17.97
CA ASP A 32 -20.28 12.92 16.70
C ASP A 32 -19.39 12.18 15.68
N PHE A 33 -18.17 11.82 16.06
CA PHE A 33 -17.29 10.98 15.27
C PHE A 33 -17.95 9.64 14.89
N LYS A 34 -18.61 8.95 15.83
CA LYS A 34 -19.29 7.68 15.61
C LYS A 34 -20.44 7.81 14.62
N ILE A 35 -21.23 8.89 14.72
CA ILE A 35 -22.33 9.17 13.80
C ILE A 35 -21.81 9.46 12.39
N ALA A 36 -20.79 10.31 12.27
CA ALA A 36 -20.15 10.63 11.00
C ALA A 36 -19.51 9.39 10.35
N LEU A 37 -18.83 8.57 11.14
CA LEU A 37 -18.26 7.31 10.68
C LEU A 37 -19.33 6.32 10.22
N ALA A 38 -20.43 6.19 11.00
CA ALA A 38 -21.55 5.32 10.64
C ALA A 38 -22.25 5.81 9.36
N ALA A 39 -22.46 7.12 9.20
CA ALA A 39 -22.99 7.70 7.98
C ALA A 39 -22.09 7.48 6.78
N GLN A 40 -20.78 7.64 6.96
CA GLN A 40 -19.79 7.38 5.89
C GLN A 40 -19.74 5.89 5.50
N LEU A 41 -19.83 4.99 6.46
CA LEU A 41 -19.96 3.55 6.23
C LEU A 41 -21.29 3.16 5.57
N GLN A 42 -22.39 3.81 5.93
CA GLN A 42 -23.67 3.61 5.25
C GLN A 42 -23.66 4.18 3.83
N TYR A 43 -23.07 5.35 3.61
CA TYR A 43 -22.94 5.93 2.27
C TYR A 43 -22.07 5.05 1.36
N SER A 44 -20.99 4.48 1.88
CA SER A 44 -20.17 3.51 1.14
C SER A 44 -20.92 2.19 0.86
N ARG A 45 -21.88 1.80 1.70
CA ARG A 45 -22.74 0.63 1.50
C ARG A 45 -23.87 0.88 0.50
N LEU A 46 -24.36 2.11 0.39
CA LEU A 46 -25.45 2.48 -0.52
C LEU A 46 -24.97 2.84 -1.92
N SER A 47 -23.68 3.12 -2.11
CA SER A 47 -23.13 3.58 -3.39
C SER A 47 -22.71 2.47 -4.36
N ASN A 48 -22.60 1.21 -3.90
CA ASN A 48 -22.42 0.04 -4.76
C ASN A 48 -22.90 -1.22 -4.02
N ASP A 49 -23.55 -2.14 -4.70
CA ASP A 49 -23.69 -3.53 -4.25
C ASP A 49 -22.31 -3.98 -3.79
N ASP A 50 -22.15 -4.30 -2.49
CA ASP A 50 -20.87 -4.55 -1.81
C ASP A 50 -20.08 -5.65 -2.54
N ILE A 51 -19.31 -5.25 -3.56
CA ILE A 51 -18.40 -6.17 -4.24
C ILE A 51 -17.26 -6.42 -3.26
N ASN A 52 -17.23 -7.60 -2.70
CA ASN A 52 -16.16 -8.01 -1.82
C ASN A 52 -14.84 -8.10 -2.61
N ALA A 53 -13.89 -7.19 -2.33
CA ALA A 53 -12.60 -7.15 -3.02
C ALA A 53 -11.81 -8.47 -2.93
N ASN A 54 -12.09 -9.29 -1.92
CA ASN A 54 -11.43 -10.59 -1.71
C ASN A 54 -12.10 -11.72 -2.50
N TYR A 55 -13.41 -11.60 -2.73
CA TYR A 55 -14.26 -12.56 -3.44
C TYR A 55 -15.25 -11.81 -4.34
N PRO A 56 -14.78 -11.18 -5.45
CA PRO A 56 -15.60 -10.28 -6.25
C PRO A 56 -16.67 -11.02 -7.09
N PHE A 57 -16.67 -12.34 -7.09
CA PHE A 57 -17.64 -13.16 -7.80
C PHE A 57 -17.84 -14.52 -7.12
N LYS A 58 -18.94 -15.17 -7.43
CA LYS A 58 -19.31 -16.51 -6.99
C LYS A 58 -19.38 -17.45 -8.19
N GLY A 59 -19.25 -18.76 -7.96
CA GLY A 59 -19.36 -19.77 -9.02
C GLY A 59 -20.74 -19.84 -9.71
N THR A 60 -21.77 -19.23 -9.10
CA THR A 60 -23.14 -19.13 -9.63
C THR A 60 -23.39 -17.85 -10.43
N ASP A 61 -22.46 -16.91 -10.45
CA ASP A 61 -22.65 -15.63 -11.11
C ASP A 61 -22.61 -15.78 -12.64
N SER A 62 -23.38 -14.96 -13.32
CA SER A 62 -23.32 -14.88 -14.78
C SER A 62 -21.98 -14.27 -15.25
N VAL A 63 -21.57 -14.58 -16.48
CA VAL A 63 -20.36 -13.99 -17.07
C VAL A 63 -20.42 -12.45 -17.05
N TYR A 64 -21.61 -11.89 -17.30
CA TYR A 64 -21.81 -10.43 -17.25
C TYR A 64 -21.61 -9.90 -15.82
N THR A 65 -22.15 -10.57 -14.80
CA THR A 65 -21.99 -10.18 -13.39
C THR A 65 -20.50 -10.19 -13.00
N VAL A 66 -19.78 -11.27 -13.34
CA VAL A 66 -18.34 -11.37 -13.07
C VAL A 66 -17.56 -10.22 -13.73
N ALA A 67 -17.79 -9.97 -15.03
CA ALA A 67 -17.12 -8.89 -15.76
C ALA A 67 -17.44 -7.51 -15.18
N SER A 68 -18.71 -7.26 -14.82
CA SER A 68 -19.16 -6.01 -14.22
C SER A 68 -18.52 -5.78 -12.83
N ASN A 69 -18.50 -6.80 -11.98
CA ASN A 69 -17.91 -6.72 -10.66
C ASN A 69 -16.41 -6.41 -10.73
N ILE A 70 -15.66 -7.09 -11.59
CA ILE A 70 -14.23 -6.82 -11.79
C ILE A 70 -14.00 -5.39 -12.31
N ALA A 71 -14.79 -4.92 -13.27
CA ALA A 71 -14.68 -3.58 -13.80
C ALA A 71 -14.97 -2.51 -12.74
N ASN A 72 -16.02 -2.69 -11.93
CA ASN A 72 -16.39 -1.77 -10.87
C ASN A 72 -15.32 -1.74 -9.75
N LEU A 73 -14.85 -2.91 -9.29
CA LEU A 73 -13.77 -3.00 -8.33
C LEU A 73 -12.49 -2.32 -8.84
N SER A 74 -12.20 -2.43 -10.13
CA SER A 74 -11.05 -1.77 -10.75
C SER A 74 -11.19 -0.24 -10.72
N LYS A 75 -12.34 0.29 -11.10
CA LYS A 75 -12.62 1.73 -11.05
C LYS A 75 -12.53 2.27 -9.62
N GLU A 76 -13.18 1.60 -8.67
CA GLU A 76 -13.15 1.98 -7.27
C GLU A 76 -11.73 2.00 -6.71
N SER A 77 -10.92 0.99 -7.03
CA SER A 77 -9.52 0.92 -6.59
C SER A 77 -8.68 2.09 -7.08
N ILE A 78 -8.87 2.50 -8.33
CA ILE A 78 -8.18 3.66 -8.92
C ILE A 78 -8.67 4.94 -8.24
N ASP A 79 -9.98 5.13 -8.11
CA ASP A 79 -10.57 6.33 -7.52
C ASP A 79 -10.13 6.53 -6.06
N ILE A 80 -10.16 5.46 -5.26
CA ILE A 80 -9.72 5.50 -3.86
C ILE A 80 -8.21 5.80 -3.78
N THR A 81 -7.41 5.19 -4.64
CA THR A 81 -5.97 5.44 -4.70
C THR A 81 -5.70 6.91 -4.99
N MET A 82 -6.35 7.48 -5.99
CA MET A 82 -6.17 8.88 -6.36
C MET A 82 -6.65 9.86 -5.28
N LYS A 83 -7.75 9.55 -4.60
CA LYS A 83 -8.26 10.39 -3.50
C LYS A 83 -7.34 10.43 -2.27
N ASN A 84 -6.62 9.34 -2.02
CA ASN A 84 -5.75 9.20 -0.85
C ASN A 84 -4.26 9.45 -1.15
N LEU A 85 -3.91 9.71 -2.41
CA LEU A 85 -2.54 9.95 -2.83
C LEU A 85 -2.10 11.35 -2.36
N ASP A 86 -1.06 11.40 -1.54
CA ASP A 86 -0.40 12.65 -1.18
C ASP A 86 0.44 13.13 -2.39
N LEU A 87 -0.05 14.17 -3.07
CA LEU A 87 0.59 14.70 -4.28
C LEU A 87 1.94 15.38 -3.97
N GLU A 88 2.12 15.94 -2.79
CA GLU A 88 3.40 16.55 -2.40
C GLU A 88 4.44 15.46 -2.10
N GLU A 89 4.05 14.40 -1.39
CA GLU A 89 4.92 13.25 -1.17
C GLU A 89 5.28 12.57 -2.50
N LEU A 90 4.31 12.39 -3.41
CA LEU A 90 4.57 11.87 -4.76
C LEU A 90 5.57 12.76 -5.51
N ARG A 91 5.43 14.09 -5.47
CA ARG A 91 6.37 15.03 -6.10
C ARG A 91 7.79 14.85 -5.58
N LEU A 92 7.95 14.67 -4.26
CA LEU A 92 9.26 14.44 -3.65
C LEU A 92 9.85 13.10 -4.06
N VAL A 93 9.02 12.05 -4.15
CA VAL A 93 9.43 10.73 -4.65
C VAL A 93 9.90 10.81 -6.11
N VAL A 94 9.16 11.52 -6.97
CA VAL A 94 9.56 11.73 -8.38
C VAL A 94 10.91 12.45 -8.48
N LEU A 95 11.16 13.44 -7.63
CA LEU A 95 12.46 14.10 -7.58
C LEU A 95 13.59 13.14 -7.18
N MET A 96 13.36 12.22 -6.24
CA MET A 96 14.35 11.20 -5.88
C MET A 96 14.60 10.23 -7.04
N ILE A 97 13.56 9.76 -7.72
CA ILE A 97 13.64 8.90 -8.91
C ILE A 97 14.45 9.58 -10.02
N THR A 98 14.17 10.85 -10.28
CA THR A 98 14.84 11.63 -11.33
C THR A 98 16.33 11.76 -11.06
N LYS A 99 16.73 12.04 -9.81
CA LYS A 99 18.13 12.24 -9.41
C LYS A 99 18.96 10.96 -9.34
N ALA A 100 18.33 9.82 -9.04
CA ALA A 100 19.03 8.55 -8.93
C ALA A 100 19.64 8.13 -10.27
N LYS A 101 20.86 7.59 -10.27
CA LYS A 101 21.44 6.96 -11.47
C LYS A 101 20.86 5.58 -11.70
N VAL A 102 20.64 4.84 -10.63
CA VAL A 102 20.09 3.47 -10.64
C VAL A 102 18.95 3.39 -9.65
N ILE A 103 17.89 2.69 -10.01
CA ILE A 103 16.77 2.36 -9.14
C ILE A 103 16.81 0.87 -8.85
N ASP A 104 16.91 0.50 -7.58
CA ASP A 104 16.84 -0.88 -7.12
C ASP A 104 15.46 -1.16 -6.55
N ILE A 105 14.75 -2.17 -7.06
CA ILE A 105 13.41 -2.51 -6.57
C ILE A 105 13.45 -3.82 -5.78
N TYR A 106 12.80 -3.80 -4.61
CA TYR A 106 12.71 -4.90 -3.67
C TYR A 106 11.24 -5.24 -3.42
N GLY A 107 10.92 -6.52 -3.46
CA GLY A 107 9.56 -7.00 -3.24
C GLY A 107 9.48 -8.52 -3.37
N VAL A 108 8.33 -9.09 -3.10
CA VAL A 108 8.10 -10.53 -3.20
C VAL A 108 6.86 -10.81 -4.03
N SER A 109 6.94 -11.75 -4.99
CA SER A 109 5.80 -12.26 -5.76
C SER A 109 5.07 -11.18 -6.59
N GLY A 110 3.78 -10.90 -6.31
CA GLY A 110 2.93 -9.99 -7.07
C GLY A 110 3.52 -8.59 -7.32
N PRO A 111 4.02 -7.89 -6.30
CA PRO A 111 4.70 -6.60 -6.45
C PRO A 111 5.83 -6.58 -7.49
N LEU A 112 6.62 -7.66 -7.60
CA LEU A 112 7.71 -7.72 -8.58
C LEU A 112 7.22 -7.80 -10.03
N ARG A 113 6.03 -8.35 -10.28
CA ARG A 113 5.44 -8.36 -11.62
C ARG A 113 5.10 -6.94 -12.08
N ILE A 114 4.56 -6.13 -11.18
CA ILE A 114 4.24 -4.73 -11.45
C ILE A 114 5.54 -3.91 -11.58
N ALA A 115 6.52 -4.20 -10.74
CA ALA A 115 7.84 -3.59 -10.82
C ALA A 115 8.53 -3.85 -12.17
N SER A 116 8.32 -5.04 -12.76
CA SER A 116 8.86 -5.36 -14.11
C SER A 116 8.24 -4.50 -15.20
N ASP A 117 6.96 -4.14 -15.10
CA ASP A 117 6.34 -3.19 -16.03
C ASP A 117 6.89 -1.77 -15.85
N PHE A 118 7.09 -1.34 -14.60
CA PHE A 118 7.77 -0.09 -14.29
C PHE A 118 9.21 -0.09 -14.85
N GLN A 119 9.98 -1.15 -14.65
CA GLN A 119 11.32 -1.30 -15.21
C GLN A 119 11.33 -1.13 -16.74
N TYR A 120 10.40 -1.78 -17.43
CA TYR A 120 10.28 -1.67 -18.88
C TYR A 120 10.02 -0.22 -19.34
N LYS A 121 9.14 0.50 -18.64
CA LYS A 121 8.83 1.90 -18.96
C LYS A 121 10.02 2.81 -18.69
N MET A 122 10.72 2.62 -17.60
CA MET A 122 11.93 3.36 -17.25
C MET A 122 13.07 3.11 -18.24
N PHE A 123 13.23 1.86 -18.69
CA PHE A 123 14.18 1.51 -19.74
C PHE A 123 13.95 2.30 -21.03
N ARG A 124 12.70 2.52 -21.42
CA ARG A 124 12.36 3.29 -22.64
C ARG A 124 12.79 4.76 -22.57
N ILE A 125 12.98 5.31 -21.40
CA ILE A 125 13.44 6.68 -21.17
C ILE A 125 14.91 6.73 -20.72
N GLY A 126 15.62 5.60 -20.80
CA GLY A 126 17.04 5.51 -20.49
C GLY A 126 17.39 5.46 -19.00
N LYS A 127 16.43 5.14 -18.13
CA LYS A 127 16.67 5.00 -16.68
C LYS A 127 17.00 3.54 -16.35
N ASP A 128 18.12 3.33 -15.63
CA ASP A 128 18.51 2.01 -15.15
C ASP A 128 17.66 1.60 -13.93
N VAL A 129 16.93 0.50 -14.05
CA VAL A 129 16.12 -0.09 -12.98
C VAL A 129 16.48 -1.57 -12.83
N ARG A 130 16.85 -1.98 -11.64
CA ARG A 130 17.29 -3.34 -11.32
C ARG A 130 16.27 -4.03 -10.45
N ILE A 131 15.93 -5.26 -10.82
CA ILE A 131 15.01 -6.12 -10.09
C ILE A 131 15.63 -7.52 -10.04
N SER A 132 15.81 -8.07 -8.85
CA SER A 132 16.12 -9.49 -8.71
C SER A 132 14.86 -10.27 -8.31
N GLN A 133 14.61 -11.38 -8.99
CA GLN A 133 13.49 -12.26 -8.71
C GLN A 133 13.75 -13.16 -7.50
N MET A 134 15.01 -13.40 -7.17
CA MET A 134 15.42 -14.26 -6.06
C MET A 134 15.69 -13.43 -4.81
N ILE A 135 15.11 -13.87 -3.69
CA ILE A 135 15.19 -13.14 -2.40
C ILE A 135 16.63 -12.96 -1.93
N ASN A 136 17.45 -14.02 -2.00
CA ASN A 136 18.85 -13.95 -1.62
C ASN A 136 19.64 -12.96 -2.50
N GLU A 137 19.33 -12.87 -3.79
CA GLU A 137 19.96 -11.90 -4.69
C GLU A 137 19.56 -10.46 -4.36
N GLN A 138 18.31 -10.24 -3.92
CA GLN A 138 17.88 -8.92 -3.43
C GLN A 138 18.74 -8.45 -2.25
N LEU A 139 19.11 -9.34 -1.33
CA LEU A 139 19.99 -8.99 -0.22
C LEU A 139 21.42 -8.63 -0.70
N PHE A 140 21.94 -9.34 -1.69
CA PHE A 140 23.22 -8.98 -2.32
C PHE A 140 23.11 -7.65 -3.06
N GLN A 141 22.03 -7.43 -3.78
CA GLN A 141 21.75 -6.15 -4.45
C GLN A 141 21.73 -5.01 -3.44
N ALA A 142 21.04 -5.16 -2.31
CA ALA A 142 21.02 -4.17 -1.24
C ALA A 142 22.39 -3.92 -0.62
N ALA A 143 23.20 -4.98 -0.47
CA ALA A 143 24.56 -4.88 0.05
C ALA A 143 25.54 -4.19 -0.92
N GLN A 144 25.24 -4.16 -2.21
CA GLN A 144 26.07 -3.54 -3.25
C GLN A 144 25.60 -2.13 -3.64
N SER A 145 24.41 -1.70 -3.20
CA SER A 145 23.88 -0.36 -3.51
C SER A 145 24.80 0.74 -2.98
N THR A 146 24.92 1.83 -3.72
CA THR A 146 25.73 2.99 -3.39
C THR A 146 24.86 4.24 -3.24
N SER A 147 25.44 5.37 -2.87
CA SER A 147 24.72 6.67 -2.75
C SER A 147 24.12 7.17 -4.07
N GLU A 148 24.48 6.59 -5.21
CA GLU A 148 23.90 6.90 -6.51
C GLU A 148 22.62 6.12 -6.80
N HIS A 149 22.30 5.13 -5.96
CA HIS A 149 21.12 4.31 -6.06
C HIS A 149 19.96 4.88 -5.25
N LEU A 150 18.74 4.58 -5.70
CA LEU A 150 17.51 4.76 -4.98
C LEU A 150 16.84 3.40 -4.81
N ALA A 151 16.53 3.02 -3.59
CA ALA A 151 15.78 1.80 -3.32
C ALA A 151 14.27 2.08 -3.29
N ILE A 152 13.48 1.25 -3.98
CA ILE A 152 12.03 1.21 -3.88
C ILE A 152 11.63 -0.13 -3.28
N LEU A 153 11.06 -0.11 -2.08
CA LEU A 153 10.68 -1.30 -1.32
C LEU A 153 9.17 -1.43 -1.32
N ILE A 154 8.66 -2.53 -1.86
CA ILE A 154 7.23 -2.75 -2.06
C ILE A 154 6.77 -3.91 -1.16
N SER A 155 6.00 -3.59 -0.14
CA SER A 155 5.34 -4.56 0.74
C SER A 155 3.98 -4.03 1.16
N TYR A 156 2.92 -4.73 0.78
CA TYR A 156 1.56 -4.33 1.08
C TYR A 156 1.31 -4.18 2.58
N SER A 157 1.69 -5.20 3.36
CA SER A 157 1.57 -5.16 4.82
C SER A 157 2.63 -4.29 5.50
N GLY A 158 3.74 -4.00 4.79
CA GLY A 158 4.94 -3.43 5.40
C GLY A 158 5.65 -4.37 6.38
N GLU A 159 5.26 -5.66 6.39
CA GLU A 159 5.73 -6.69 7.33
C GLU A 159 6.38 -7.89 6.62
N THR A 160 6.59 -7.84 5.30
CA THR A 160 7.27 -8.88 4.53
C THR A 160 8.73 -8.95 4.96
N GLU A 161 9.13 -10.06 5.61
CA GLU A 161 10.42 -10.17 6.27
C GLU A 161 11.60 -9.97 5.30
N GLU A 162 11.51 -10.50 4.10
CA GLU A 162 12.55 -10.39 3.08
C GLU A 162 12.78 -8.93 2.66
N VAL A 163 11.69 -8.16 2.53
CA VAL A 163 11.76 -6.73 2.18
C VAL A 163 12.31 -5.92 3.34
N ILE A 164 11.95 -6.30 4.57
CA ILE A 164 12.46 -5.65 5.78
C ILE A 164 13.96 -5.90 5.95
N GLU A 165 14.45 -7.12 5.68
CA GLU A 165 15.89 -7.40 5.74
C GLU A 165 16.67 -6.58 4.72
N ALA A 166 16.18 -6.46 3.48
CA ALA A 166 16.76 -5.57 2.49
C ALA A 166 16.75 -4.10 2.98
N ALA A 167 15.61 -3.64 3.53
CA ALA A 167 15.47 -2.28 4.07
C ALA A 167 16.47 -1.99 5.20
N LYS A 168 16.70 -2.92 6.11
CA LYS A 168 17.70 -2.80 7.19
C LYS A 168 19.13 -2.64 6.64
N ILE A 169 19.48 -3.41 5.61
CA ILE A 169 20.79 -3.31 4.95
C ILE A 169 20.95 -1.91 4.34
N LEU A 170 19.97 -1.46 3.56
CA LEU A 170 19.97 -0.16 2.90
C LEU A 170 20.04 0.98 3.92
N TYR A 171 19.25 0.91 4.99
CA TYR A 171 19.24 1.90 6.07
C TYR A 171 20.61 2.05 6.75
N ARG A 172 21.26 0.92 7.12
CA ARG A 172 22.61 0.93 7.72
C ARG A 172 23.64 1.54 6.78
N ARG A 173 23.49 1.34 5.49
CA ARG A 173 24.37 1.88 4.44
C ARG A 173 24.00 3.30 4.02
N LYS A 174 22.94 3.89 4.61
CA LYS A 174 22.44 5.23 4.29
C LYS A 174 22.05 5.41 2.82
N ILE A 175 21.53 4.34 2.21
CA ILE A 175 21.01 4.39 0.83
C ILE A 175 19.65 5.06 0.85
N PRO A 176 19.37 6.02 -0.05
CA PRO A 176 18.03 6.60 -0.18
C PRO A 176 17.00 5.52 -0.50
N ALA A 177 15.88 5.51 0.25
CA ALA A 177 14.87 4.48 0.12
C ALA A 177 13.45 5.04 0.25
N ILE A 178 12.53 4.48 -0.55
CA ILE A 178 11.10 4.77 -0.59
C ILE A 178 10.37 3.48 -0.25
N ALA A 179 9.37 3.55 0.62
CA ALA A 179 8.41 2.46 0.81
C ALA A 179 7.15 2.69 -0.02
N ILE A 180 6.61 1.61 -0.58
CA ILE A 180 5.24 1.55 -1.10
C ILE A 180 4.51 0.49 -0.28
N THR A 181 3.53 0.92 0.55
CA THR A 181 2.90 0.07 1.55
C THR A 181 1.47 0.52 1.84
N SER A 182 0.68 -0.27 2.58
CA SER A 182 -0.64 0.15 3.04
C SER A 182 -0.57 1.16 4.18
N PHE A 183 -1.67 1.90 4.39
CA PHE A 183 -1.81 2.79 5.54
C PHE A 183 -1.69 2.03 6.86
N GLY A 184 -1.10 2.68 7.85
CA GLY A 184 -0.93 2.18 9.21
C GLY A 184 0.53 2.08 9.64
N GLU A 185 0.72 1.83 10.94
CA GLU A 185 2.05 1.56 11.47
C GLU A 185 2.54 0.19 11.00
N ASN A 186 3.70 0.17 10.35
CA ASN A 186 4.37 -1.06 9.94
C ASN A 186 5.88 -0.91 10.06
N ARG A 187 6.60 -2.04 10.03
CA ARG A 187 8.05 -2.05 10.25
C ARG A 187 8.83 -1.43 9.10
N LEU A 188 8.33 -1.54 7.86
CA LEU A 188 9.06 -1.08 6.68
C LEU A 188 9.29 0.44 6.69
N VAL A 189 8.27 1.22 7.10
CA VAL A 189 8.32 2.69 7.14
C VAL A 189 9.48 3.22 7.98
N LYS A 190 9.91 2.47 9.01
CA LYS A 190 11.02 2.88 9.90
C LYS A 190 12.39 2.94 9.21
N TYR A 191 12.53 2.31 8.07
CA TYR A 191 13.80 2.19 7.34
C TYR A 191 13.85 3.01 6.04
N THR A 192 12.82 3.82 5.78
CA THR A 192 12.70 4.59 4.54
C THR A 192 12.57 6.08 4.80
N GLN A 193 12.95 6.92 3.85
CA GLN A 193 12.84 8.38 3.96
C GLN A 193 11.50 8.90 3.44
N ARG A 194 10.85 8.19 2.55
CA ARG A 194 9.58 8.54 1.94
C ARG A 194 8.66 7.34 1.87
N VAL A 195 7.36 7.60 1.91
CA VAL A 195 6.35 6.53 1.89
C VAL A 195 5.22 6.93 0.96
N LEU A 196 4.93 6.09 -0.01
CA LEU A 196 3.69 6.16 -0.79
C LEU A 196 2.72 5.12 -0.26
N TYR A 197 1.59 5.59 0.21
CA TYR A 197 0.56 4.71 0.76
C TYR A 197 -0.39 4.23 -0.33
N LEU A 198 -0.64 2.93 -0.30
CA LEU A 198 -1.65 2.27 -1.13
C LEU A 198 -2.87 1.96 -0.28
N ASN A 199 -4.04 2.16 -0.85
CA ASN A 199 -5.28 1.73 -0.22
C ASN A 199 -5.77 0.42 -0.85
N SER A 200 -6.16 -0.53 -0.02
CA SER A 200 -6.80 -1.76 -0.44
C SER A 200 -7.65 -2.33 0.68
N SER A 201 -8.84 -2.74 0.33
CA SER A 201 -9.75 -3.49 1.21
C SER A 201 -9.49 -5.01 1.21
N GLU A 202 -8.43 -5.46 0.52
CA GLU A 202 -8.09 -6.87 0.42
C GLU A 202 -7.41 -7.40 1.69
N PHE A 203 -7.80 -8.60 2.10
CA PHE A 203 -7.11 -9.35 3.16
C PHE A 203 -5.77 -9.90 2.66
N ILE A 204 -4.84 -10.13 3.59
CA ILE A 204 -3.52 -10.65 3.26
C ILE A 204 -3.61 -12.09 2.74
N TYR A 205 -4.37 -12.95 3.41
CA TYR A 205 -4.39 -14.38 3.14
C TYR A 205 -5.73 -14.92 2.62
N SER A 206 -6.86 -14.28 2.90
CA SER A 206 -8.19 -14.79 2.56
C SER A 206 -8.76 -14.04 1.37
N LYS A 207 -8.29 -14.38 0.17
CA LYS A 207 -8.77 -13.82 -1.09
C LYS A 207 -8.49 -14.75 -2.26
N ILE A 208 -9.26 -14.62 -3.35
CA ILE A 208 -9.03 -15.36 -4.60
C ILE A 208 -7.75 -14.88 -5.29
N ALA A 209 -7.57 -13.56 -5.39
CA ALA A 209 -6.41 -12.92 -6.03
C ALA A 209 -6.25 -11.46 -5.57
N THR A 210 -5.16 -10.83 -5.98
CA THR A 210 -4.88 -9.41 -5.74
C THR A 210 -5.48 -8.57 -6.87
N PHE A 211 -6.73 -8.18 -6.75
CA PHE A 211 -7.39 -7.31 -7.74
C PHE A 211 -7.15 -5.83 -7.46
N SER A 212 -7.61 -5.35 -6.31
CA SER A 212 -7.57 -3.95 -5.91
C SER A 212 -6.14 -3.47 -5.64
N SER A 213 -5.37 -4.25 -4.89
CA SER A 213 -4.00 -3.91 -4.52
C SER A 213 -3.06 -3.80 -5.71
N THR A 214 -3.23 -4.69 -6.69
CA THR A 214 -2.47 -4.65 -7.94
C THR A 214 -2.73 -3.36 -8.72
N LEU A 215 -4.00 -2.96 -8.85
CA LEU A 215 -4.39 -1.74 -9.57
C LEU A 215 -3.94 -0.47 -8.84
N SER A 216 -4.03 -0.44 -7.52
CA SER A 216 -3.51 0.66 -6.71
C SER A 216 -2.01 0.86 -6.92
N LEU A 217 -1.23 -0.23 -6.91
CA LEU A 217 0.20 -0.19 -7.16
C LEU A 217 0.53 0.24 -8.60
N HIS A 218 -0.22 -0.25 -9.59
CA HIS A 218 -0.09 0.20 -10.97
C HIS A 218 -0.37 1.71 -11.10
N SER A 219 -1.45 2.20 -10.50
CA SER A 219 -1.82 3.62 -10.57
C SER A 219 -0.70 4.50 -10.03
N VAL A 220 -0.14 4.16 -8.87
CA VAL A 220 0.99 4.89 -8.28
C VAL A 220 2.25 4.77 -9.15
N SER A 221 2.55 3.59 -9.71
CA SER A 221 3.75 3.38 -10.54
C SER A 221 3.70 4.09 -11.89
N TYR A 222 2.52 4.54 -12.36
CA TYR A 222 2.36 5.24 -13.64
C TYR A 222 2.37 6.77 -13.53
N THR A 223 2.21 7.30 -12.33
CA THR A 223 2.10 8.75 -12.10
C THR A 223 3.45 9.49 -12.09
N HIS A 224 4.52 8.78 -12.30
CA HIS A 224 5.88 9.34 -12.41
C HIS A 224 6.60 8.86 -13.64
#